data_2add0b0a743fb285c1b096ab0c70bec8
#
_entry.id   2add0b0a743fb285c1b096ab0c70bec8
#
_cell.length_a   1.000
_cell.length_b   1.000
_cell.length_c   1.000
_cell.angle_alpha   90.00
_cell.angle_beta   90.00
_cell.angle_gamma   90.00
#
_symmetry.space_group_name_H-M   'P 1'
#
loop_
_entity.id
_entity.type
_entity.pdbx_description
1 polymer ?
#
loop_
_entity_poly.entity_id
_entity_poly.type
_entity_poly.pdbx_seq_one_letter_code
_entity_poly.pdbx_strand_id
1 'polypeptide(L)'
;MTIHSIKIKNCNSIESAEIQINTGTLNIKFGPNGLGKSSIAKAIQSAVASDGSLSRLKPFKHRMQQGQNEPEVTGVENIKSVLVFDDSYVSQFVFQRDEVLKNSFDIFIKTDSYQSAILEIDLLFSGIKNAFDGNENLANTISDLKELRDAFGITKAGALSKASKGYKAFGSGNKIENIPDHLKSYEAFIKGEQPATWIAWQSKGNSFLEISDNCPYCSTSLLDPGKKDIAKSVSQEYDSKAVEHLNALQAIIQRLGKYFETSCREQLTGITKSKIELSPEESNFLTSLRGDIETLISKLEGLRSISFFSLRDAEKIEDEIGKLKIDLKLLEKLNSADTQFVVNPINMKLQELAEKVGELKGKINKHKKQIEKSIAENQEGINDFLKSAGYKYIVIIKPEADSYKMKLTHQDFSEHIETAAQHLSYGEKNAFALVLFMHQVLSEKPDLAVLDDPVSSFDKTKKFAILNELFRGKASLRNTSVLLLTHDIEPAIDVIRGVKKLFQHPKPIAHFLNSRNGIISEIEI
;
A
#
# COMPACT_ATOMS: atom_id res chain seq x y z
N MET A 1 5.30 1.84 40.21
CA MET A 1 6.01 1.97 38.93
C MET A 1 5.92 0.61 38.27
N THR A 2 5.17 0.49 37.21
CA THR A 2 5.03 -0.79 36.50
C THR A 2 5.96 -0.75 35.30
N ILE A 3 6.73 -1.84 35.11
CA ILE A 3 7.58 -2.03 33.92
C ILE A 3 6.97 -3.18 33.14
N HIS A 4 6.64 -2.93 31.86
CA HIS A 4 6.24 -3.98 30.95
C HIS A 4 7.50 -4.49 30.24
N SER A 5 7.80 -5.79 30.39
CA SER A 5 8.83 -6.48 29.60
C SER A 5 8.11 -7.20 28.47
N ILE A 6 8.14 -6.60 27.29
CA ILE A 6 7.48 -7.12 26.09
C ILE A 6 8.47 -7.99 25.33
N LYS A 7 8.11 -9.25 25.16
CA LYS A 7 8.91 -10.22 24.38
C LYS A 7 8.24 -10.45 23.05
N ILE A 8 9.00 -10.28 21.97
CA ILE A 8 8.55 -10.39 20.59
C ILE A 8 9.37 -11.51 19.93
N LYS A 9 8.71 -12.49 19.30
CA LYS A 9 9.37 -13.55 18.54
C LYS A 9 8.75 -13.72 17.17
N ASN A 10 9.58 -14.01 16.19
CA ASN A 10 9.17 -14.34 14.82
C ASN A 10 8.27 -13.28 14.16
N CYS A 11 8.57 -11.99 14.37
CA CYS A 11 7.81 -10.89 13.79
C CYS A 11 8.63 -10.16 12.73
N ASN A 12 8.28 -10.31 11.44
CA ASN A 12 8.97 -9.72 10.28
C ASN A 12 10.48 -10.04 10.28
N SER A 13 11.34 -9.02 10.51
CA SER A 13 12.80 -9.17 10.59
C SER A 13 13.30 -9.54 11.99
N ILE A 14 12.41 -9.61 12.98
CA ILE A 14 12.76 -9.90 14.37
C ILE A 14 12.62 -11.39 14.63
N GLU A 15 13.71 -12.05 14.99
CA GLU A 15 13.67 -13.43 15.51
C GLU A 15 13.31 -13.45 16.99
N SER A 16 13.92 -12.55 17.77
CA SER A 16 13.63 -12.36 19.18
C SER A 16 13.99 -10.94 19.60
N ALA A 17 13.12 -10.32 20.40
CA ALA A 17 13.38 -9.04 21.05
C ALA A 17 12.78 -9.04 22.46
N GLU A 18 13.42 -8.33 23.37
CA GLU A 18 12.87 -8.01 24.68
C GLU A 18 12.95 -6.51 24.89
N ILE A 19 11.79 -5.85 25.01
CA ILE A 19 11.65 -4.41 25.08
C ILE A 19 11.02 -4.03 26.42
N GLN A 20 11.70 -3.17 27.19
CA GLN A 20 11.21 -2.67 28.47
C GLN A 20 10.52 -1.32 28.32
N ILE A 21 9.32 -1.20 28.84
CA ILE A 21 8.50 0.02 28.81
C ILE A 21 8.08 0.39 30.23
N ASN A 22 8.50 1.56 30.69
CA ASN A 22 8.07 2.13 31.94
C ASN A 22 6.75 2.89 31.74
N THR A 23 5.76 2.62 32.57
CA THR A 23 4.46 3.31 32.52
C THR A 23 4.54 4.75 32.97
N GLY A 24 3.71 5.62 32.36
CA GLY A 24 3.56 7.03 32.73
C GLY A 24 4.76 7.90 32.38
N THR A 25 5.64 7.47 31.50
CA THR A 25 6.81 8.23 31.07
C THR A 25 7.19 7.94 29.62
N LEU A 26 8.19 8.69 29.13
CA LEU A 26 8.77 8.53 27.82
C LEU A 26 9.87 7.47 27.81
N ASN A 27 9.72 6.47 26.99
CA ASN A 27 10.69 5.41 26.72
C ASN A 27 11.25 5.58 25.32
N ILE A 28 12.51 5.91 25.21
CA ILE A 28 13.18 6.13 23.92
C ILE A 28 13.97 4.90 23.54
N LYS A 29 13.76 4.40 22.33
CA LYS A 29 14.53 3.30 21.75
C LYS A 29 15.20 3.81 20.48
N PHE A 30 16.50 3.99 20.56
CA PHE A 30 17.34 4.43 19.45
C PHE A 30 17.98 3.24 18.77
N GLY A 31 17.95 3.23 17.43
CA GLY A 31 18.65 2.22 16.64
C GLY A 31 18.66 2.53 15.15
N PRO A 32 19.65 2.06 14.39
CA PRO A 32 19.76 2.33 12.96
C PRO A 32 18.54 1.85 12.17
N ASN A 33 18.42 2.33 10.93
CA ASN A 33 17.37 1.89 10.02
C ASN A 33 17.56 0.40 9.66
N GLY A 34 16.45 -0.31 9.44
CA GLY A 34 16.47 -1.75 9.15
C GLY A 34 16.57 -2.66 10.38
N LEU A 35 16.71 -2.11 11.59
CA LEU A 35 16.83 -2.90 12.82
C LEU A 35 15.52 -3.56 13.28
N GLY A 36 14.38 -3.13 12.75
CA GLY A 36 13.07 -3.69 13.11
C GLY A 36 12.22 -2.80 14.01
N LYS A 37 12.52 -1.50 14.16
CA LYS A 37 11.75 -0.54 14.97
C LYS A 37 10.26 -0.56 14.62
N SER A 38 9.91 -0.36 13.37
CA SER A 38 8.51 -0.40 12.89
C SER A 38 7.87 -1.79 13.08
N SER A 39 8.68 -2.86 13.07
CA SER A 39 8.18 -4.21 13.39
C SER A 39 7.85 -4.36 14.87
N ILE A 40 8.60 -3.71 15.78
CA ILE A 40 8.28 -3.63 17.21
C ILE A 40 6.92 -2.93 17.41
N ALA A 41 6.73 -1.74 16.80
CA ALA A 41 5.47 -1.00 16.88
C ALA A 41 4.28 -1.85 16.42
N LYS A 42 4.38 -2.45 15.24
CA LYS A 42 3.34 -3.31 14.66
C LYS A 42 3.07 -4.57 15.48
N ALA A 43 4.11 -5.20 16.03
CA ALA A 43 3.97 -6.39 16.86
C ALA A 43 3.18 -6.08 18.15
N ILE A 44 3.51 -4.98 18.83
CA ILE A 44 2.79 -4.54 20.03
C ILE A 44 1.33 -4.21 19.68
N GLN A 45 1.09 -3.42 18.63
CA GLN A 45 -0.25 -3.03 18.20
C GLN A 45 -1.11 -4.25 17.87
N SER A 46 -0.58 -5.19 17.05
CA SER A 46 -1.32 -6.39 16.63
C SER A 46 -1.61 -7.34 17.79
N ALA A 47 -0.69 -7.44 18.75
CA ALA A 47 -0.90 -8.29 19.94
C ALA A 47 -2.00 -7.75 20.85
N VAL A 48 -2.03 -6.42 21.06
CA VAL A 48 -3.05 -5.78 21.90
C VAL A 48 -4.41 -5.77 21.21
N ALA A 49 -4.46 -5.58 19.91
CA ALA A 49 -5.71 -5.62 19.13
C ALA A 49 -6.41 -6.98 19.20
N SER A 50 -5.66 -8.08 19.40
CA SER A 50 -6.18 -9.46 19.51
C SER A 50 -7.12 -9.90 18.38
N ASP A 51 -6.99 -9.30 17.20
CA ASP A 51 -7.85 -9.48 16.02
C ASP A 51 -7.26 -10.50 15.00
N GLY A 52 -6.22 -11.22 15.40
CA GLY A 52 -5.49 -12.14 14.54
C GLY A 52 -4.48 -11.49 13.58
N SER A 53 -4.35 -10.16 13.59
CA SER A 53 -3.40 -9.43 12.74
C SER A 53 -1.93 -9.77 13.02
N LEU A 54 -1.62 -10.27 14.20
CA LEU A 54 -0.28 -10.70 14.59
C LEU A 54 0.29 -11.78 13.65
N SER A 55 -0.55 -12.70 13.17
CA SER A 55 -0.14 -13.77 12.26
C SER A 55 0.47 -13.27 10.94
N ARG A 56 0.10 -12.06 10.52
CA ARG A 56 0.61 -11.40 9.30
C ARG A 56 2.06 -10.97 9.42
N LEU A 57 2.57 -10.84 10.64
CA LEU A 57 3.94 -10.47 10.90
C LEU A 57 4.90 -11.66 10.79
N LYS A 58 4.43 -12.84 10.38
CA LYS A 58 5.27 -14.02 10.17
C LYS A 58 6.41 -13.71 9.20
N PRO A 59 7.69 -14.01 9.56
CA PRO A 59 8.84 -13.73 8.72
C PRO A 59 8.69 -14.35 7.33
N PHE A 60 9.09 -13.63 6.30
CA PHE A 60 9.00 -14.12 4.91
C PHE A 60 9.65 -15.48 4.71
N LYS A 61 10.81 -15.70 5.35
CA LYS A 61 11.55 -16.98 5.29
C LYS A 61 10.79 -18.18 5.88
N HIS A 62 9.75 -17.94 6.70
CA HIS A 62 8.97 -18.98 7.37
C HIS A 62 7.53 -19.09 6.86
N ARG A 63 7.12 -18.29 5.87
CA ARG A 63 5.74 -18.27 5.38
C ARG A 63 5.24 -19.62 4.84
N MET A 64 6.14 -20.42 4.27
CA MET A 64 5.82 -21.75 3.75
C MET A 64 5.77 -22.85 4.84
N GLN A 65 6.18 -22.55 6.08
CA GLN A 65 6.22 -23.47 7.19
C GLN A 65 4.97 -23.29 8.05
N GLN A 66 3.91 -24.04 7.78
CA GLN A 66 2.68 -23.97 8.58
C GLN A 66 2.91 -24.56 9.99
N GLY A 67 2.43 -23.84 11.01
CA GLY A 67 2.50 -24.27 12.42
C GLY A 67 3.88 -24.19 13.07
N GLN A 68 4.89 -23.65 12.38
CA GLN A 68 6.23 -23.44 12.95
C GLN A 68 6.62 -21.96 12.85
N ASN A 69 7.39 -21.49 13.84
CA ASN A 69 7.88 -20.10 13.88
C ASN A 69 6.77 -19.04 13.74
N GLU A 70 5.64 -19.28 14.39
CA GLU A 70 4.54 -18.31 14.41
C GLU A 70 4.93 -17.06 15.21
N PRO A 71 4.41 -15.87 14.82
CA PRO A 71 4.60 -14.64 15.57
C PRO A 71 4.03 -14.76 16.98
N GLU A 72 4.84 -14.39 17.97
CA GLU A 72 4.48 -14.43 19.38
C GLU A 72 4.86 -13.10 20.03
N VAL A 73 3.94 -12.52 20.81
CA VAL A 73 4.18 -11.35 21.65
C VAL A 73 3.60 -11.61 23.03
N THR A 74 4.42 -11.45 24.05
CA THR A 74 4.03 -11.63 25.46
C THR A 74 4.44 -10.42 26.28
N GLY A 75 3.85 -10.22 27.45
CA GLY A 75 4.10 -9.07 28.33
C GLY A 75 3.24 -7.85 28.00
N VAL A 76 2.22 -8.02 27.13
CA VAL A 76 1.24 -6.97 26.77
C VAL A 76 -0.11 -7.15 27.47
N GLU A 77 -0.27 -8.15 28.32
CA GLU A 77 -1.56 -8.58 28.90
C GLU A 77 -2.23 -7.48 29.73
N ASN A 78 -1.45 -6.54 30.26
CA ASN A 78 -1.93 -5.38 31.04
C ASN A 78 -2.09 -4.10 30.18
N ILE A 79 -1.85 -4.17 28.88
CA ILE A 79 -2.01 -3.05 27.94
C ILE A 79 -3.28 -3.32 27.15
N LYS A 80 -4.33 -2.53 27.39
CA LYS A 80 -5.65 -2.71 26.76
C LYS A 80 -5.83 -1.87 25.51
N SER A 81 -5.08 -0.77 25.41
CA SER A 81 -5.20 0.19 24.31
C SER A 81 -3.83 0.72 23.87
N VAL A 82 -3.59 0.70 22.58
CA VAL A 82 -2.37 1.20 21.95
C VAL A 82 -2.72 2.09 20.77
N LEU A 83 -2.17 3.30 20.75
CA LEU A 83 -2.18 4.19 19.58
C LEU A 83 -0.78 4.22 18.98
N VAL A 84 -0.70 4.13 17.65
CA VAL A 84 0.57 4.13 16.92
C VAL A 84 0.59 5.25 15.90
N PHE A 85 1.59 6.12 15.99
CA PHE A 85 1.94 7.10 14.97
C PHE A 85 2.98 6.50 14.03
N ASP A 86 2.60 6.25 12.81
CA ASP A 86 3.44 5.73 11.73
C ASP A 86 3.00 6.30 10.38
N ASP A 87 3.62 5.87 9.29
CA ASP A 87 3.23 6.28 7.92
C ASP A 87 1.78 5.93 7.59
N SER A 88 1.23 4.88 8.20
CA SER A 88 -0.18 4.50 7.98
C SER A 88 -1.13 5.48 8.66
N TYR A 89 -0.77 5.98 9.83
CA TYR A 89 -1.50 7.05 10.50
C TYR A 89 -1.50 8.33 9.69
N VAL A 90 -0.33 8.74 9.18
CA VAL A 90 -0.20 9.95 8.34
C VAL A 90 -1.01 9.79 7.05
N SER A 91 -1.00 8.62 6.45
CA SER A 91 -1.72 8.34 5.19
C SER A 91 -3.25 8.30 5.32
N GLN A 92 -3.78 8.22 6.54
CA GLN A 92 -5.23 8.31 6.78
C GLN A 92 -5.79 9.70 6.45
N PHE A 93 -4.96 10.72 6.54
CA PHE A 93 -5.38 12.08 6.27
C PHE A 93 -5.31 12.40 4.77
N VAL A 94 -6.46 12.76 4.21
CA VAL A 94 -6.59 13.14 2.80
C VAL A 94 -6.55 14.65 2.69
N PHE A 95 -5.50 15.17 2.06
CA PHE A 95 -5.37 16.60 1.76
C PHE A 95 -6.19 16.92 0.51
N GLN A 96 -7.38 17.51 0.66
CA GLN A 96 -8.26 17.87 -0.44
C GLN A 96 -8.21 19.37 -0.77
N ARG A 97 -8.86 19.74 -1.89
CA ARG A 97 -8.77 21.08 -2.47
C ARG A 97 -9.15 22.22 -1.49
N ASP A 98 -10.17 22.03 -0.69
CA ASP A 98 -10.69 23.06 0.22
C ASP A 98 -10.48 22.71 1.70
N GLU A 99 -9.67 21.69 2.00
CA GLU A 99 -9.52 21.15 3.34
C GLU A 99 -8.13 20.56 3.56
N VAL A 100 -7.45 20.93 4.66
CA VAL A 100 -6.09 20.47 4.93
C VAL A 100 -6.06 19.00 5.33
N LEU A 101 -6.92 18.65 6.24
CA LEU A 101 -7.02 17.32 6.80
C LEU A 101 -8.49 16.97 6.89
N LYS A 102 -8.99 16.29 5.88
CA LYS A 102 -10.34 15.77 5.95
C LYS A 102 -10.42 14.84 7.16
N ASN A 103 -11.48 15.03 7.99
CA ASN A 103 -11.82 14.12 9.08
C ASN A 103 -11.01 14.27 10.37
N SER A 104 -10.11 15.19 10.46
CA SER A 104 -9.31 15.41 11.68
C SER A 104 -10.13 15.79 12.92
N PHE A 105 -11.36 16.28 12.74
CA PHE A 105 -12.18 16.70 13.88
C PHE A 105 -12.74 15.52 14.71
N ASP A 106 -12.79 14.29 14.16
CA ASP A 106 -13.21 13.09 14.92
C ASP A 106 -12.34 12.82 16.13
N ILE A 107 -11.07 13.22 16.05
CA ILE A 107 -10.13 13.12 17.16
C ILE A 107 -10.62 13.90 18.39
N PHE A 108 -11.49 14.88 18.18
CA PHE A 108 -11.98 15.77 19.21
C PHE A 108 -13.39 15.43 19.73
N ILE A 109 -14.08 14.49 19.08
CA ILE A 109 -15.41 14.04 19.50
C ILE A 109 -15.29 12.86 20.45
N LYS A 110 -15.80 13.01 21.69
CA LYS A 110 -15.66 12.03 22.75
C LYS A 110 -17.00 11.66 23.40
N THR A 111 -17.86 10.97 22.67
CA THR A 111 -19.01 10.32 23.31
C THR A 111 -18.84 8.81 23.25
N ASP A 112 -19.18 8.09 24.33
CA ASP A 112 -19.08 6.61 24.38
C ASP A 112 -19.82 5.96 23.20
N SER A 113 -20.97 6.53 22.79
CA SER A 113 -21.74 6.06 21.64
C SER A 113 -21.02 6.28 20.30
N TYR A 114 -20.22 7.35 20.19
CA TYR A 114 -19.41 7.63 19.02
C TYR A 114 -18.22 6.69 18.94
N GLN A 115 -17.51 6.49 20.06
CA GLN A 115 -16.37 5.57 20.12
C GLN A 115 -16.78 4.13 19.81
N SER A 116 -17.91 3.66 20.36
CA SER A 116 -18.44 2.33 20.06
C SER A 116 -18.77 2.17 18.58
N ALA A 117 -19.39 3.18 17.95
CA ALA A 117 -19.71 3.14 16.54
C ALA A 117 -18.47 3.20 15.63
N ILE A 118 -17.43 3.94 16.04
CA ILE A 118 -16.13 3.93 15.32
C ILE A 118 -15.50 2.55 15.39
N LEU A 119 -15.46 1.91 16.55
CA LEU A 119 -14.91 0.55 16.70
C LEU A 119 -15.62 -0.47 15.79
N GLU A 120 -16.96 -0.42 15.71
CA GLU A 120 -17.70 -1.26 14.77
C GLU A 120 -17.31 -1.01 13.32
N ILE A 121 -17.16 0.26 12.94
CA ILE A 121 -16.76 0.67 11.59
C ILE A 121 -15.33 0.23 11.27
N ASP A 122 -14.39 0.39 12.21
CA ASP A 122 -13.00 -0.04 12.05
C ASP A 122 -12.88 -1.56 11.90
N LEU A 123 -13.74 -2.33 12.58
CA LEU A 123 -13.84 -3.77 12.38
C LEU A 123 -14.30 -4.12 10.96
N LEU A 124 -15.27 -3.38 10.40
CA LEU A 124 -15.70 -3.56 9.01
C LEU A 124 -14.58 -3.21 8.02
N PHE A 125 -13.87 -2.11 8.23
CA PHE A 125 -12.69 -1.75 7.42
C PHE A 125 -11.60 -2.81 7.49
N SER A 126 -11.29 -3.26 8.70
CA SER A 126 -10.32 -4.34 8.93
C SER A 126 -10.78 -5.62 8.21
N GLY A 127 -12.07 -5.94 8.25
CA GLY A 127 -12.65 -7.07 7.53
C GLY A 127 -12.52 -6.95 6.00
N ILE A 128 -12.66 -5.75 5.45
CA ILE A 128 -12.45 -5.49 4.01
C ILE A 128 -10.96 -5.62 3.68
N LYS A 129 -10.07 -4.95 4.41
CA LYS A 129 -8.62 -5.00 4.21
C LYS A 129 -8.08 -6.42 4.35
N ASN A 130 -8.55 -7.16 5.33
CA ASN A 130 -8.14 -8.54 5.59
C ASN A 130 -8.48 -9.49 4.43
N ALA A 131 -9.56 -9.21 3.68
CA ALA A 131 -9.88 -9.97 2.48
C ALA A 131 -8.79 -9.82 1.39
N PHE A 132 -8.00 -8.73 1.43
CA PHE A 132 -6.88 -8.49 0.52
C PHE A 132 -5.54 -8.95 1.09
N ASP A 133 -5.23 -8.60 2.33
CA ASP A 133 -3.87 -8.76 2.90
C ASP A 133 -3.56 -10.20 3.33
N GLY A 134 -4.57 -11.02 3.59
CA GLY A 134 -4.42 -12.45 3.92
C GLY A 134 -4.57 -13.39 2.74
N ASN A 135 -4.87 -12.88 1.54
CA ASN A 135 -5.14 -13.70 0.37
C ASN A 135 -4.02 -13.59 -0.67
N GLU A 136 -3.01 -14.46 -0.53
CA GLU A 136 -1.86 -14.52 -1.45
C GLU A 136 -2.31 -14.76 -2.90
N ASN A 137 -3.36 -15.54 -3.11
CA ASN A 137 -3.96 -15.77 -4.42
C ASN A 137 -4.52 -14.48 -5.02
N LEU A 138 -5.16 -13.63 -4.24
CA LEU A 138 -5.70 -12.34 -4.72
C LEU A 138 -4.57 -11.36 -5.05
N ALA A 139 -3.50 -11.32 -4.24
CA ALA A 139 -2.33 -10.48 -4.50
C ALA A 139 -1.65 -10.90 -5.83
N ASN A 140 -1.48 -12.19 -6.05
CA ASN A 140 -0.92 -12.74 -7.28
C ASN A 140 -1.84 -12.45 -8.48
N THR A 141 -3.16 -12.60 -8.31
CA THR A 141 -4.14 -12.27 -9.35
C THR A 141 -4.10 -10.79 -9.74
N ILE A 142 -4.00 -9.88 -8.76
CA ILE A 142 -3.85 -8.44 -9.03
C ILE A 142 -2.53 -8.16 -9.77
N SER A 143 -1.45 -8.84 -9.40
CA SER A 143 -0.17 -8.74 -10.09
C SER A 143 -0.26 -9.20 -11.54
N ASP A 144 -0.87 -10.35 -11.79
CA ASP A 144 -1.09 -10.88 -13.14
C ASP A 144 -1.99 -9.97 -13.97
N LEU A 145 -3.06 -9.41 -13.38
CA LEU A 145 -3.94 -8.43 -14.04
C LEU A 145 -3.16 -7.15 -14.42
N LYS A 146 -2.28 -6.65 -13.55
CA LYS A 146 -1.43 -5.49 -13.86
C LYS A 146 -0.48 -5.80 -14.99
N GLU A 147 0.16 -6.96 -14.97
CA GLU A 147 1.09 -7.36 -16.02
C GLU A 147 0.36 -7.51 -17.37
N LEU A 148 -0.84 -8.09 -17.38
CA LEU A 148 -1.67 -8.18 -18.59
C LEU A 148 -2.10 -6.80 -19.10
N ARG A 149 -2.56 -5.91 -18.23
CA ARG A 149 -2.89 -4.51 -18.57
C ARG A 149 -1.70 -3.80 -19.21
N ASP A 150 -0.53 -3.89 -18.59
CA ASP A 150 0.67 -3.19 -19.02
C ASP A 150 1.23 -3.75 -20.34
N ALA A 151 0.97 -5.04 -20.61
CA ALA A 151 1.30 -5.64 -21.89
C ALA A 151 0.48 -5.04 -23.05
N PHE A 152 -0.76 -4.62 -22.80
CA PHE A 152 -1.63 -3.99 -23.79
C PHE A 152 -1.58 -2.46 -23.70
N GLY A 153 -0.39 -1.87 -23.86
CA GLY A 153 -0.22 -0.42 -23.88
C GLY A 153 -1.06 0.25 -24.96
N ILE A 154 -1.60 1.45 -24.66
CA ILE A 154 -2.41 2.23 -25.59
C ILE A 154 -1.70 3.50 -26.04
N THR A 155 -2.05 4.01 -27.22
CA THR A 155 -1.63 5.31 -27.76
C THR A 155 -2.42 6.45 -27.08
N LYS A 156 -2.00 7.70 -27.29
CA LYS A 156 -2.76 8.88 -26.84
C LYS A 156 -4.18 8.93 -27.42
N ALA A 157 -4.42 8.31 -28.58
CA ALA A 157 -5.74 8.22 -29.21
C ALA A 157 -6.58 7.03 -28.72
N GLY A 158 -6.10 6.26 -27.72
CA GLY A 158 -6.84 5.15 -27.12
C GLY A 158 -6.72 3.81 -27.87
N ALA A 159 -6.01 3.74 -28.99
CA ALA A 159 -5.81 2.49 -29.74
C ALA A 159 -4.64 1.67 -29.18
N LEU A 160 -4.66 0.35 -29.40
CA LEU A 160 -3.56 -0.56 -29.03
C LEU A 160 -2.24 -0.10 -29.65
N SER A 161 -1.22 0.09 -28.82
CA SER A 161 0.09 0.56 -29.29
C SER A 161 0.87 -0.56 -29.97
N LYS A 162 1.33 -0.31 -31.20
CA LYS A 162 2.21 -1.24 -31.93
C LYS A 162 3.55 -1.49 -31.22
N ALA A 163 3.98 -0.59 -30.33
CA ALA A 163 5.18 -0.75 -29.52
C ALA A 163 4.95 -1.60 -28.26
N SER A 164 3.69 -1.89 -27.90
CA SER A 164 3.35 -2.67 -26.71
C SER A 164 3.79 -4.13 -26.84
N LYS A 165 4.05 -4.78 -25.69
CA LYS A 165 4.41 -6.20 -25.63
C LYS A 165 3.33 -7.09 -26.25
N GLY A 166 2.05 -6.79 -25.96
CA GLY A 166 0.91 -7.54 -26.48
C GLY A 166 0.76 -7.44 -27.99
N TYR A 167 0.95 -6.25 -28.57
CA TYR A 167 0.94 -6.12 -30.03
C TYR A 167 2.11 -6.87 -30.67
N LYS A 168 3.32 -6.80 -30.09
CA LYS A 168 4.48 -7.54 -30.60
C LYS A 168 4.30 -9.06 -30.49
N ALA A 169 3.59 -9.52 -29.47
CA ALA A 169 3.30 -10.94 -29.27
C ALA A 169 2.28 -11.49 -30.26
N PHE A 170 1.21 -10.74 -30.55
CA PHE A 170 0.06 -11.22 -31.32
C PHE A 170 -0.05 -10.61 -32.70
N GLY A 171 0.62 -9.48 -32.98
CA GLY A 171 0.46 -8.69 -34.18
C GLY A 171 0.82 -9.40 -35.48
N SER A 172 1.67 -10.41 -35.45
CA SER A 172 2.07 -11.20 -36.62
C SER A 172 1.50 -12.62 -36.61
N GLY A 173 0.52 -12.89 -35.75
CA GLY A 173 -0.01 -14.24 -35.53
C GLY A 173 0.95 -15.13 -34.73
N ASN A 174 0.42 -16.27 -34.27
CA ASN A 174 1.20 -17.24 -33.47
C ASN A 174 1.92 -18.24 -34.41
N LYS A 175 3.14 -17.90 -34.79
CA LYS A 175 3.98 -18.76 -35.64
C LYS A 175 4.62 -19.92 -34.86
N ILE A 176 4.52 -19.96 -33.53
CA ILE A 176 4.96 -21.11 -32.71
C ILE A 176 3.97 -22.27 -32.87
N GLU A 177 2.68 -21.97 -32.79
CA GLU A 177 1.62 -22.96 -33.04
C GLU A 177 1.48 -23.27 -34.55
N ASN A 178 1.60 -22.25 -35.37
CA ASN A 178 1.38 -22.30 -36.83
C ASN A 178 2.70 -22.12 -37.57
N ILE A 179 3.58 -23.10 -37.49
CA ILE A 179 4.91 -23.05 -38.13
C ILE A 179 4.76 -22.99 -39.63
N PRO A 180 5.42 -22.02 -40.33
CA PRO A 180 5.47 -22.00 -41.80
C PRO A 180 6.00 -23.31 -42.39
N ASP A 181 5.43 -23.78 -43.50
CA ASP A 181 5.74 -25.08 -44.07
C ASP A 181 7.23 -25.30 -44.36
N HIS A 182 7.93 -24.27 -44.85
CA HIS A 182 9.36 -24.31 -45.13
C HIS A 182 10.24 -24.41 -43.85
N LEU A 183 9.69 -24.17 -42.66
CA LEU A 183 10.38 -24.26 -41.36
C LEU A 183 9.94 -25.47 -40.53
N LYS A 184 9.10 -26.36 -41.06
CA LYS A 184 8.66 -27.57 -40.34
C LYS A 184 9.81 -28.48 -39.89
N SER A 185 10.93 -28.47 -40.60
CA SER A 185 12.13 -29.20 -40.16
C SER A 185 12.69 -28.74 -38.82
N TYR A 186 12.34 -27.53 -38.35
CA TYR A 186 12.73 -26.96 -37.07
C TYR A 186 11.65 -27.09 -36.01
N GLU A 187 10.54 -27.79 -36.27
CA GLU A 187 9.39 -27.88 -35.36
C GLU A 187 9.79 -28.32 -33.94
N ALA A 188 10.67 -29.30 -33.78
CA ALA A 188 11.12 -29.79 -32.47
C ALA A 188 11.83 -28.70 -31.66
N PHE A 189 12.46 -27.73 -32.29
CA PHE A 189 13.12 -26.61 -31.61
C PHE A 189 12.19 -25.44 -31.38
N ILE A 190 11.30 -25.16 -32.33
CA ILE A 190 10.32 -24.06 -32.25
C ILE A 190 9.26 -24.36 -31.20
N LYS A 191 8.84 -25.62 -31.04
CA LYS A 191 7.89 -26.08 -30.01
C LYS A 191 8.58 -26.63 -28.74
N GLY A 192 9.91 -26.53 -28.66
CA GLY A 192 10.67 -27.00 -27.50
C GLY A 192 10.45 -26.17 -26.26
N GLU A 193 11.13 -26.50 -25.17
CA GLU A 193 10.97 -25.82 -23.87
C GLU A 193 11.46 -24.36 -23.87
N GLN A 194 12.40 -24.00 -24.76
CA GLN A 194 13.02 -22.68 -24.82
C GLN A 194 13.03 -22.08 -26.25
N PRO A 195 11.86 -21.88 -26.88
CA PRO A 195 11.80 -21.47 -28.27
C PRO A 195 12.46 -20.11 -28.54
N ALA A 196 12.25 -19.11 -27.64
CA ALA A 196 12.85 -17.79 -27.79
C ALA A 196 14.39 -17.83 -27.76
N THR A 197 14.95 -18.64 -26.84
CA THR A 197 16.40 -18.84 -26.71
C THR A 197 16.99 -19.50 -27.94
N TRP A 198 16.32 -20.53 -28.46
CA TRP A 198 16.75 -21.21 -29.66
C TRP A 198 16.68 -20.28 -30.89
N ILE A 199 15.59 -19.55 -31.08
CA ILE A 199 15.42 -18.58 -32.17
C ILE A 199 16.51 -17.50 -32.10
N ALA A 200 16.81 -16.96 -30.91
CA ALA A 200 17.87 -15.97 -30.75
C ALA A 200 19.24 -16.52 -31.10
N TRP A 201 19.53 -17.76 -30.70
CA TRP A 201 20.78 -18.45 -31.02
C TRP A 201 20.90 -18.74 -32.53
N GLN A 202 19.85 -19.28 -33.11
CA GLN A 202 19.80 -19.59 -34.54
C GLN A 202 19.95 -18.33 -35.42
N SER A 203 19.27 -17.25 -35.05
CA SER A 203 19.33 -15.96 -35.76
C SER A 203 20.72 -15.31 -35.70
N LYS A 204 21.48 -15.49 -34.62
CA LYS A 204 22.87 -15.00 -34.52
C LYS A 204 23.79 -15.68 -35.54
N GLY A 205 23.54 -16.93 -35.89
CA GLY A 205 24.32 -17.66 -36.88
C GLY A 205 24.20 -17.11 -38.28
N ASN A 206 23.13 -16.36 -38.60
CA ASN A 206 22.90 -15.81 -39.93
C ASN A 206 23.99 -14.83 -40.39
N SER A 207 24.61 -14.09 -39.46
CA SER A 207 25.73 -13.19 -39.74
C SER A 207 26.99 -13.92 -40.27
N PHE A 208 27.08 -15.21 -40.02
CA PHE A 208 28.21 -16.05 -40.45
C PHE A 208 27.94 -16.84 -41.73
N LEU A 209 26.70 -16.85 -42.25
CA LEU A 209 26.33 -17.59 -43.46
C LEU A 209 26.98 -17.05 -44.73
N GLU A 210 27.44 -15.80 -44.71
CA GLU A 210 28.12 -15.17 -45.84
C GLU A 210 29.65 -15.39 -45.83
N ILE A 211 30.21 -15.95 -44.73
CA ILE A 211 31.65 -16.17 -44.56
C ILE A 211 32.10 -17.44 -45.32
N SER A 212 31.20 -18.45 -45.40
CA SER A 212 31.51 -19.76 -45.97
C SER A 212 30.26 -20.40 -46.53
N ASP A 213 30.45 -21.34 -47.46
CA ASP A 213 29.39 -22.23 -47.97
C ASP A 213 29.11 -23.42 -47.02
N ASN A 214 29.72 -23.42 -45.85
CA ASN A 214 29.46 -24.42 -44.83
C ASN A 214 28.59 -23.82 -43.68
N CYS A 215 27.76 -24.66 -43.07
CA CYS A 215 26.93 -24.29 -41.93
C CYS A 215 27.81 -23.83 -40.77
N PRO A 216 27.56 -22.65 -40.19
CA PRO A 216 28.34 -22.14 -39.06
C PRO A 216 28.20 -22.98 -37.76
N TYR A 217 27.20 -23.87 -37.70
CA TYR A 217 26.93 -24.69 -36.52
C TYR A 217 27.53 -26.10 -36.59
N CYS A 218 27.52 -26.74 -37.80
CA CYS A 218 27.93 -28.13 -37.94
C CYS A 218 28.89 -28.37 -39.09
N SER A 219 29.32 -27.32 -39.80
CA SER A 219 30.22 -27.35 -40.96
C SER A 219 29.72 -28.21 -42.13
N THR A 220 28.46 -28.61 -42.16
CA THR A 220 27.85 -29.27 -43.30
C THR A 220 27.73 -28.30 -44.48
N SER A 221 27.99 -28.78 -45.72
CA SER A 221 27.86 -27.94 -46.90
C SER A 221 26.46 -27.40 -47.13
N LEU A 222 26.34 -26.09 -47.38
CA LEU A 222 25.15 -25.34 -47.69
C LEU A 222 25.08 -24.96 -49.17
N LEU A 223 25.83 -25.63 -50.06
CA LEU A 223 25.81 -25.41 -51.51
C LEU A 223 24.47 -25.72 -52.17
N ASP A 224 23.62 -26.52 -51.52
CA ASP A 224 22.22 -26.70 -51.90
C ASP A 224 21.46 -25.37 -51.70
N PRO A 225 20.93 -24.74 -52.79
CA PRO A 225 20.33 -23.41 -52.73
C PRO A 225 19.23 -23.25 -51.71
N GLY A 226 18.47 -24.30 -51.40
CA GLY A 226 17.38 -24.24 -50.42
C GLY A 226 17.84 -24.23 -48.94
N LYS A 227 19.03 -24.74 -48.62
CA LYS A 227 19.48 -24.87 -47.21
C LYS A 227 19.88 -23.55 -46.61
N LYS A 228 20.56 -22.68 -47.36
CA LYS A 228 20.98 -21.35 -46.93
C LYS A 228 19.75 -20.44 -46.69
N ASP A 229 18.74 -20.55 -47.55
CA ASP A 229 17.50 -19.80 -47.47
C ASP A 229 16.65 -20.23 -46.26
N ILE A 230 16.54 -21.54 -46.02
CA ILE A 230 15.84 -22.08 -44.85
C ILE A 230 16.50 -21.58 -43.53
N ALA A 231 17.84 -21.57 -43.49
CA ALA A 231 18.54 -21.05 -42.30
C ALA A 231 18.28 -19.55 -42.07
N LYS A 232 18.24 -18.74 -43.16
CA LYS A 232 17.91 -17.30 -43.08
C LYS A 232 16.45 -17.04 -42.70
N SER A 233 15.54 -17.90 -43.15
CA SER A 233 14.09 -17.73 -42.97
C SER A 233 13.67 -17.72 -41.47
N VAL A 234 14.41 -18.38 -40.56
CA VAL A 234 14.10 -18.32 -39.13
C VAL A 234 14.14 -16.90 -38.63
N SER A 235 15.19 -16.13 -38.96
CA SER A 235 15.30 -14.73 -38.50
C SER A 235 14.35 -13.78 -39.26
N GLN A 236 13.83 -14.16 -40.38
CA GLN A 236 12.83 -13.39 -41.13
C GLN A 236 11.43 -13.61 -40.58
N GLU A 237 11.13 -14.82 -40.13
CA GLU A 237 9.80 -15.23 -39.65
C GLU A 237 9.61 -15.01 -38.17
N TYR A 238 10.68 -15.05 -37.37
CA TYR A 238 10.61 -14.98 -35.90
C TYR A 238 11.46 -13.86 -35.33
N ASP A 239 10.85 -13.13 -34.37
CA ASP A 239 11.53 -12.26 -33.40
C ASP A 239 11.56 -12.96 -32.05
N SER A 240 12.74 -13.20 -31.51
CA SER A 240 12.90 -13.91 -30.22
C SER A 240 12.21 -13.20 -29.08
N LYS A 241 12.20 -11.85 -29.07
CA LYS A 241 11.50 -11.06 -28.03
C LYS A 241 9.98 -11.14 -28.18
N ALA A 242 9.48 -11.17 -29.42
CA ALA A 242 8.05 -11.37 -29.66
C ALA A 242 7.59 -12.74 -29.17
N VAL A 243 8.39 -13.78 -29.41
CA VAL A 243 8.13 -15.15 -28.90
C VAL A 243 8.17 -15.21 -27.37
N GLU A 244 9.14 -14.54 -26.74
CA GLU A 244 9.21 -14.45 -25.28
C GLU A 244 7.96 -13.76 -24.71
N HIS A 245 7.53 -12.65 -25.30
CA HIS A 245 6.31 -11.95 -24.91
C HIS A 245 5.05 -12.80 -25.13
N LEU A 246 4.97 -13.54 -26.22
CA LEU A 246 3.87 -14.45 -26.51
C LEU A 246 3.74 -15.52 -25.41
N ASN A 247 4.83 -16.21 -25.09
CA ASN A 247 4.84 -17.25 -24.07
C ASN A 247 4.48 -16.68 -22.67
N ALA A 248 5.03 -15.54 -22.30
CA ALA A 248 4.72 -14.87 -21.05
C ALA A 248 3.22 -14.52 -20.96
N LEU A 249 2.66 -13.92 -22.01
CA LEU A 249 1.24 -13.54 -22.04
C LEU A 249 0.30 -14.75 -22.07
N GLN A 250 0.65 -15.81 -22.78
CA GLN A 250 -0.13 -17.06 -22.74
C GLN A 250 -0.19 -17.64 -21.33
N ALA A 251 0.94 -17.67 -20.60
CA ALA A 251 0.98 -18.14 -19.22
C ALA A 251 0.11 -17.28 -18.29
N ILE A 252 0.14 -15.94 -18.43
CA ILE A 252 -0.70 -15.03 -17.64
C ILE A 252 -2.18 -15.25 -17.96
N ILE A 253 -2.55 -15.31 -19.25
CA ILE A 253 -3.93 -15.55 -19.70
C ILE A 253 -4.43 -16.89 -19.16
N GLN A 254 -3.60 -17.93 -19.14
CA GLN A 254 -3.97 -19.24 -18.58
C GLN A 254 -4.21 -19.16 -17.07
N ARG A 255 -3.34 -18.48 -16.31
CA ARG A 255 -3.53 -18.30 -14.85
C ARG A 255 -4.79 -17.49 -14.52
N LEU A 256 -5.07 -16.45 -15.31
CA LEU A 256 -6.26 -15.60 -15.16
C LEU A 256 -7.53 -16.21 -15.76
N GLY A 257 -7.45 -17.31 -16.49
CA GLY A 257 -8.54 -17.88 -17.29
C GLY A 257 -9.85 -18.10 -16.55
N LYS A 258 -9.81 -18.45 -15.26
CA LYS A 258 -11.00 -18.64 -14.40
C LYS A 258 -11.75 -17.33 -14.07
N TYR A 259 -11.07 -16.19 -14.15
CA TYR A 259 -11.63 -14.87 -13.87
C TYR A 259 -12.27 -14.22 -15.10
N PHE A 260 -11.99 -14.72 -16.30
CA PHE A 260 -12.62 -14.25 -17.53
C PHE A 260 -13.97 -14.95 -17.74
N GLU A 261 -14.92 -14.19 -18.24
CA GLU A 261 -16.16 -14.74 -18.76
C GLU A 261 -15.85 -15.70 -19.94
N THR A 262 -16.73 -16.69 -20.16
CA THR A 262 -16.46 -17.76 -21.12
C THR A 262 -16.18 -17.25 -22.54
N SER A 263 -16.98 -16.33 -23.04
CA SER A 263 -16.79 -15.73 -24.38
C SER A 263 -15.49 -14.97 -24.50
N CYS A 264 -15.11 -14.22 -23.45
CA CYS A 264 -13.85 -13.51 -23.37
C CYS A 264 -12.66 -14.48 -23.40
N ARG A 265 -12.74 -15.57 -22.64
CA ARG A 265 -11.70 -16.60 -22.60
C ARG A 265 -11.53 -17.30 -23.95
N GLU A 266 -12.63 -17.62 -24.61
CA GLU A 266 -12.62 -18.21 -25.96
C GLU A 266 -11.98 -17.27 -26.98
N GLN A 267 -12.35 -15.99 -26.94
CA GLN A 267 -11.82 -14.97 -27.84
C GLN A 267 -10.33 -14.73 -27.60
N LEU A 268 -9.87 -14.63 -26.33
CA LEU A 268 -8.45 -14.56 -25.98
C LEU A 268 -7.69 -15.79 -26.48
N THR A 269 -8.26 -16.99 -26.29
CA THR A 269 -7.65 -18.23 -26.78
C THR A 269 -7.55 -18.24 -28.29
N GLY A 270 -8.57 -17.74 -28.99
CA GLY A 270 -8.57 -17.58 -30.45
C GLY A 270 -7.43 -16.68 -30.91
N ILE A 271 -7.27 -15.49 -30.29
CA ILE A 271 -6.21 -14.53 -30.59
C ILE A 271 -4.83 -15.16 -30.35
N THR A 272 -4.63 -15.83 -29.20
CA THR A 272 -3.34 -16.44 -28.86
C THR A 272 -2.93 -17.59 -29.77
N LYS A 273 -3.88 -18.21 -30.48
CA LYS A 273 -3.65 -19.31 -31.44
C LYS A 273 -3.75 -18.88 -32.90
N SER A 274 -4.17 -17.65 -33.15
CA SER A 274 -4.39 -17.14 -34.53
C SER A 274 -3.14 -17.28 -35.40
N LYS A 275 -3.35 -17.72 -36.62
CA LYS A 275 -2.32 -17.78 -37.64
C LYS A 275 -2.08 -16.44 -38.37
N ILE A 276 -3.10 -15.59 -38.36
CA ILE A 276 -3.12 -14.33 -39.10
C ILE A 276 -2.76 -13.16 -38.20
N GLU A 277 -2.45 -12.04 -38.79
CA GLU A 277 -2.23 -10.77 -38.10
C GLU A 277 -3.48 -10.35 -37.30
N LEU A 278 -3.25 -9.60 -36.20
CA LEU A 278 -4.27 -9.09 -35.33
C LEU A 278 -5.24 -8.17 -36.10
N SER A 279 -6.51 -8.54 -36.15
CA SER A 279 -7.54 -7.72 -36.81
C SER A 279 -7.84 -6.44 -36.01
N PRO A 280 -8.45 -5.42 -36.66
CA PRO A 280 -8.94 -4.23 -35.93
C PRO A 280 -9.94 -4.56 -34.83
N GLU A 281 -10.82 -5.54 -35.05
CA GLU A 281 -11.81 -6.00 -34.07
C GLU A 281 -11.13 -6.63 -32.85
N GLU A 282 -10.14 -7.50 -33.08
CA GLU A 282 -9.34 -8.11 -32.01
C GLU A 282 -8.52 -7.07 -31.25
N SER A 283 -7.96 -6.08 -31.95
CA SER A 283 -7.25 -4.96 -31.32
C SER A 283 -8.18 -4.13 -30.42
N ASN A 284 -9.40 -3.87 -30.86
CA ASN A 284 -10.42 -3.17 -30.09
C ASN A 284 -10.87 -4.00 -28.88
N PHE A 285 -11.03 -5.31 -29.06
CA PHE A 285 -11.34 -6.23 -27.97
C PHE A 285 -10.26 -6.21 -26.89
N LEU A 286 -8.98 -6.30 -27.24
CA LEU A 286 -7.86 -6.24 -26.30
C LEU A 286 -7.77 -4.89 -25.59
N THR A 287 -8.06 -3.79 -26.29
CA THR A 287 -8.10 -2.44 -25.71
C THR A 287 -9.26 -2.32 -24.73
N SER A 288 -10.45 -2.84 -25.06
CA SER A 288 -11.60 -2.86 -24.16
C SER A 288 -11.35 -3.74 -22.94
N LEU A 289 -10.79 -4.93 -23.10
CA LEU A 289 -10.41 -5.80 -21.98
C LEU A 289 -9.42 -5.12 -21.06
N ARG A 290 -8.41 -4.43 -21.61
CA ARG A 290 -7.49 -3.62 -20.82
C ARG A 290 -8.22 -2.57 -19.98
N GLY A 291 -9.22 -1.90 -20.54
CA GLY A 291 -10.05 -0.93 -19.84
C GLY A 291 -10.82 -1.54 -18.66
N ASP A 292 -11.42 -2.72 -18.86
CA ASP A 292 -12.12 -3.46 -17.82
C ASP A 292 -11.16 -3.86 -16.69
N ILE A 293 -9.98 -4.36 -17.04
CA ILE A 293 -8.92 -4.71 -16.07
C ILE A 293 -8.44 -3.49 -15.28
N GLU A 294 -8.18 -2.37 -15.94
CA GLU A 294 -7.79 -1.10 -15.29
C GLU A 294 -8.85 -0.64 -14.29
N THR A 295 -10.12 -0.72 -14.68
CA THR A 295 -11.24 -0.37 -13.81
C THR A 295 -11.29 -1.27 -12.59
N LEU A 296 -11.15 -2.58 -12.77
CA LEU A 296 -11.13 -3.54 -11.67
C LEU A 296 -9.95 -3.30 -10.73
N ILE A 297 -8.74 -3.12 -11.25
CA ILE A 297 -7.55 -2.83 -10.45
C ILE A 297 -7.75 -1.54 -9.64
N SER A 298 -8.24 -0.46 -10.27
CA SER A 298 -8.48 0.82 -9.61
C SER A 298 -9.47 0.69 -8.45
N LYS A 299 -10.55 -0.09 -8.63
CA LYS A 299 -11.51 -0.39 -7.56
C LYS A 299 -10.87 -1.17 -6.41
N LEU A 300 -10.11 -2.22 -6.74
CA LEU A 300 -9.43 -3.05 -5.74
C LEU A 300 -8.37 -2.28 -4.96
N GLU A 301 -7.62 -1.40 -5.62
CA GLU A 301 -6.63 -0.53 -4.96
C GLU A 301 -7.31 0.55 -4.10
N GLY A 302 -8.41 1.14 -4.58
CA GLY A 302 -9.24 2.05 -3.80
C GLY A 302 -9.75 1.42 -2.51
N LEU A 303 -10.16 0.14 -2.56
CA LEU A 303 -10.59 -0.62 -1.39
C LEU A 303 -9.47 -0.85 -0.36
N ARG A 304 -8.23 -1.01 -0.80
CA ARG A 304 -7.07 -1.12 0.11
C ARG A 304 -6.80 0.18 0.88
N SER A 305 -7.07 1.32 0.26
CA SER A 305 -6.84 2.65 0.84
C SER A 305 -8.05 3.21 1.59
N ILE A 306 -9.19 2.50 1.60
CA ILE A 306 -10.41 2.97 2.26
C ILE A 306 -10.20 3.10 3.77
N SER A 307 -10.67 4.19 4.36
CA SER A 307 -10.69 4.42 5.80
C SER A 307 -12.00 5.08 6.22
N PHE A 308 -12.36 4.96 7.50
CA PHE A 308 -13.50 5.68 8.04
C PHE A 308 -13.43 7.17 7.74
N PHE A 309 -12.26 7.77 7.94
CA PHE A 309 -12.02 9.19 7.71
C PHE A 309 -12.29 9.62 6.26
N SER A 310 -12.02 8.76 5.28
CA SER A 310 -12.28 9.09 3.87
C SER A 310 -13.76 9.06 3.47
N LEU A 311 -14.60 8.39 4.26
CA LEU A 311 -16.03 8.24 3.96
C LEU A 311 -16.92 9.19 4.76
N ARG A 312 -16.53 9.51 6.01
CA ARG A 312 -17.38 10.29 6.92
C ARG A 312 -17.78 11.66 6.39
N ASP A 313 -16.82 12.37 5.79
CA ASP A 313 -17.01 13.74 5.32
C ASP A 313 -17.46 13.81 3.86
N ALA A 314 -17.67 12.66 3.21
CA ALA A 314 -18.29 12.65 1.92
C ALA A 314 -19.70 13.25 2.03
N GLU A 315 -20.02 14.26 1.18
CA GLU A 315 -21.35 14.85 1.13
C GLU A 315 -22.42 13.77 0.92
N LYS A 316 -22.07 12.76 0.13
CA LYS A 316 -22.88 11.59 -0.17
C LYS A 316 -22.05 10.33 0.02
N ILE A 317 -22.12 9.74 1.21
CA ILE A 317 -21.42 8.49 1.56
C ILE A 317 -21.75 7.37 0.57
N GLU A 318 -23.01 7.28 0.15
CA GLU A 318 -23.46 6.29 -0.84
C GLU A 318 -22.75 6.46 -2.18
N ASP A 319 -22.49 7.70 -2.63
CA ASP A 319 -21.77 7.97 -3.87
C ASP A 319 -20.28 7.54 -3.76
N GLU A 320 -19.63 7.80 -2.63
CA GLU A 320 -18.23 7.41 -2.42
C GLU A 320 -18.07 5.89 -2.32
N ILE A 321 -18.96 5.22 -1.61
CA ILE A 321 -18.99 3.75 -1.55
C ILE A 321 -19.38 3.18 -2.91
N GLY A 322 -20.32 3.83 -3.61
CA GLY A 322 -20.70 3.48 -4.97
C GLY A 322 -19.53 3.53 -5.96
N LYS A 323 -18.61 4.49 -5.80
CA LYS A 323 -17.37 4.56 -6.60
C LYS A 323 -16.47 3.35 -6.37
N LEU A 324 -16.47 2.75 -5.17
CA LEU A 324 -15.66 1.59 -4.81
C LEU A 324 -16.36 0.27 -5.13
N LYS A 325 -17.68 0.27 -5.20
CA LYS A 325 -18.48 -0.91 -5.55
C LYS A 325 -18.08 -1.44 -6.92
N ILE A 326 -17.85 -2.73 -7.01
CA ILE A 326 -17.47 -3.40 -8.25
C ILE A 326 -18.74 -3.92 -8.91
N ASP A 327 -19.20 -3.26 -9.97
CA ASP A 327 -20.32 -3.73 -10.77
C ASP A 327 -19.83 -4.59 -11.94
N LEU A 328 -19.93 -5.90 -11.77
CA LEU A 328 -19.50 -6.88 -12.77
C LEU A 328 -20.36 -6.86 -14.04
N LYS A 329 -21.55 -6.23 -14.02
CA LYS A 329 -22.35 -6.03 -15.23
C LYS A 329 -21.70 -5.01 -16.18
N LEU A 330 -20.92 -4.07 -15.62
CA LEU A 330 -20.13 -3.12 -16.41
C LEU A 330 -18.77 -3.67 -16.83
N LEU A 331 -18.38 -4.83 -16.30
CA LEU A 331 -17.11 -5.51 -16.56
C LEU A 331 -17.41 -6.91 -17.11
N GLU A 332 -18.21 -6.98 -18.18
CA GLU A 332 -18.75 -8.23 -18.73
C GLU A 332 -17.70 -9.28 -18.99
N LYS A 333 -16.51 -8.87 -19.51
CA LYS A 333 -15.40 -9.78 -19.80
C LYS A 333 -14.78 -10.44 -18.58
N LEU A 334 -14.96 -9.83 -17.41
CA LEU A 334 -14.44 -10.30 -16.12
C LEU A 334 -15.52 -10.87 -15.22
N ASN A 335 -16.76 -11.04 -15.71
CA ASN A 335 -17.92 -11.49 -14.92
C ASN A 335 -18.04 -13.03 -14.89
N SER A 336 -17.00 -13.72 -14.47
CA SER A 336 -17.03 -15.16 -14.23
C SER A 336 -17.58 -15.51 -12.85
N ALA A 337 -17.92 -16.79 -12.63
CA ALA A 337 -18.34 -17.30 -11.32
C ALA A 337 -17.23 -17.10 -10.25
N ASP A 338 -15.97 -17.33 -10.61
CA ASP A 338 -14.82 -17.12 -9.72
C ASP A 338 -14.64 -15.64 -9.36
N THR A 339 -14.84 -14.72 -10.30
CA THR A 339 -14.81 -13.28 -10.03
C THR A 339 -15.97 -12.86 -9.12
N GLN A 340 -17.18 -13.37 -9.37
CA GLN A 340 -18.36 -13.12 -8.52
C GLN A 340 -18.13 -13.62 -7.09
N PHE A 341 -17.53 -14.79 -6.92
CA PHE A 341 -17.21 -15.36 -5.61
C PHE A 341 -16.27 -14.44 -4.79
N VAL A 342 -15.35 -13.75 -5.44
CA VAL A 342 -14.45 -12.79 -4.78
C VAL A 342 -15.13 -11.43 -4.55
N VAL A 343 -15.88 -10.93 -5.53
CA VAL A 343 -16.41 -9.56 -5.54
C VAL A 343 -17.66 -9.41 -4.67
N ASN A 344 -18.57 -10.40 -4.68
CA ASN A 344 -19.83 -10.26 -3.95
C ASN A 344 -19.67 -10.07 -2.44
N PRO A 345 -18.80 -10.82 -1.73
CA PRO A 345 -18.56 -10.56 -0.30
C PRO A 345 -18.00 -9.18 -0.01
N ILE A 346 -17.17 -8.64 -0.91
CA ILE A 346 -16.64 -7.28 -0.81
C ILE A 346 -17.77 -6.26 -0.93
N ASN A 347 -18.61 -6.39 -1.95
CA ASN A 347 -19.74 -5.49 -2.16
C ASN A 347 -20.75 -5.53 -1.00
N MET A 348 -20.99 -6.71 -0.40
CA MET A 348 -21.83 -6.83 0.79
C MET A 348 -21.26 -6.07 1.98
N LYS A 349 -19.96 -6.21 2.26
CA LYS A 349 -19.30 -5.47 3.33
C LYS A 349 -19.29 -3.95 3.08
N LEU A 350 -19.17 -3.51 1.83
CA LEU A 350 -19.28 -2.10 1.47
C LEU A 350 -20.69 -1.55 1.75
N GLN A 351 -21.71 -2.32 1.50
CA GLN A 351 -23.09 -1.92 1.79
C GLN A 351 -23.33 -1.78 3.30
N GLU A 352 -22.90 -2.77 4.09
CA GLU A 352 -22.98 -2.71 5.56
C GLU A 352 -22.21 -1.52 6.12
N LEU A 353 -21.02 -1.24 5.56
CA LEU A 353 -20.22 -0.08 5.92
C LEU A 353 -20.96 1.25 5.64
N ALA A 354 -21.64 1.38 4.49
CA ALA A 354 -22.40 2.57 4.15
C ALA A 354 -23.50 2.87 5.17
N GLU A 355 -24.24 1.84 5.59
CA GLU A 355 -25.30 1.96 6.58
C GLU A 355 -24.75 2.42 7.94
N LYS A 356 -23.68 1.79 8.42
CA LYS A 356 -23.06 2.14 9.71
C LYS A 356 -22.47 3.56 9.73
N VAL A 357 -21.78 3.95 8.67
CA VAL A 357 -21.23 5.32 8.56
C VAL A 357 -22.36 6.37 8.49
N GLY A 358 -23.45 6.06 7.79
CA GLY A 358 -24.66 6.91 7.72
C GLY A 358 -25.30 7.12 9.09
N GLU A 359 -25.47 6.04 9.89
CA GLU A 359 -25.98 6.10 11.26
C GLU A 359 -25.10 6.97 12.17
N LEU A 360 -23.77 6.81 12.08
CA LEU A 360 -22.83 7.59 12.87
C LEU A 360 -22.88 9.07 12.51
N LYS A 361 -22.93 9.42 11.23
CA LYS A 361 -23.08 10.80 10.75
C LYS A 361 -24.35 11.45 11.33
N GLY A 362 -25.47 10.70 11.37
CA GLY A 362 -26.71 11.16 11.99
C GLY A 362 -26.58 11.45 13.50
N LYS A 363 -25.82 10.61 14.24
CA LYS A 363 -25.55 10.82 15.67
C LYS A 363 -24.68 12.05 15.94
N ILE A 364 -23.64 12.28 15.12
CA ILE A 364 -22.76 13.47 15.20
C ILE A 364 -23.57 14.77 15.08
N ASN A 365 -24.47 14.83 14.10
CA ASN A 365 -25.26 16.04 13.85
C ASN A 365 -26.18 16.42 15.03
N LYS A 366 -26.63 15.44 15.82
CA LYS A 366 -27.45 15.71 17.02
C LYS A 366 -26.67 16.36 18.17
N HIS A 367 -25.35 16.20 18.24
CA HIS A 367 -24.50 16.70 19.35
C HIS A 367 -23.68 17.95 18.98
N LYS A 368 -24.08 18.67 17.94
CA LYS A 368 -23.33 19.76 17.31
C LYS A 368 -22.77 20.84 18.27
N LYS A 369 -23.54 21.28 19.27
CA LYS A 369 -23.12 22.34 20.20
C LYS A 369 -21.99 21.94 21.18
N GLN A 370 -21.97 20.70 21.61
CA GLN A 370 -20.87 20.19 22.46
C GLN A 370 -19.56 20.07 21.66
N ILE A 371 -19.69 19.71 20.40
CA ILE A 371 -18.59 19.59 19.45
C ILE A 371 -17.94 20.96 19.19
N GLU A 372 -18.73 22.02 19.02
CA GLU A 372 -18.24 23.38 18.75
C GLU A 372 -17.26 23.89 19.83
N LYS A 373 -17.58 23.67 21.10
CA LYS A 373 -16.72 24.06 22.22
C LYS A 373 -15.40 23.28 22.22
N SER A 374 -15.47 21.97 22.04
CA SER A 374 -14.28 21.11 21.98
C SER A 374 -13.38 21.47 20.80
N ILE A 375 -13.95 21.80 19.66
CA ILE A 375 -13.23 22.23 18.47
C ILE A 375 -12.45 23.53 18.70
N ALA A 376 -13.06 24.53 19.34
CA ALA A 376 -12.40 25.81 19.59
C ALA A 376 -11.15 25.64 20.47
N GLU A 377 -11.28 24.88 21.56
CA GLU A 377 -10.17 24.59 22.49
C GLU A 377 -9.03 23.84 21.79
N ASN A 378 -9.34 22.87 20.94
CA ASN A 378 -8.35 22.09 20.22
C ASN A 378 -7.71 22.86 19.08
N GLN A 379 -8.45 23.74 18.37
CA GLN A 379 -7.91 24.61 17.34
C GLN A 379 -6.81 25.52 17.89
N GLU A 380 -7.01 26.10 19.10
CA GLU A 380 -5.98 26.90 19.76
C GLU A 380 -4.73 26.09 20.04
N GLY A 381 -4.86 24.89 20.61
CA GLY A 381 -3.73 23.99 20.88
C GLY A 381 -2.96 23.55 19.62
N ILE A 382 -3.67 23.27 18.52
CA ILE A 382 -3.03 22.93 17.24
C ILE A 382 -2.23 24.13 16.71
N ASN A 383 -2.81 25.33 16.74
CA ASN A 383 -2.15 26.51 16.23
C ASN A 383 -0.95 26.92 17.08
N ASP A 384 -1.02 26.76 18.41
CA ASP A 384 0.12 26.96 19.30
C ASP A 384 1.26 26.00 18.97
N PHE A 385 0.96 24.72 18.75
CA PHE A 385 1.95 23.74 18.32
C PHE A 385 2.60 24.12 16.99
N LEU A 386 1.82 24.43 15.95
CA LEU A 386 2.33 24.80 14.64
C LEU A 386 3.22 26.03 14.70
N LYS A 387 2.80 27.05 15.47
CA LYS A 387 3.58 28.27 15.69
C LYS A 387 4.90 27.98 16.40
N SER A 388 4.87 27.17 17.45
CA SER A 388 6.06 26.76 18.21
C SER A 388 7.03 25.93 17.36
N ALA A 389 6.51 25.11 16.44
CA ALA A 389 7.30 24.36 15.47
C ALA A 389 7.79 25.20 14.27
N GLY A 390 7.52 26.52 14.25
CA GLY A 390 7.99 27.45 13.23
C GLY A 390 7.24 27.38 11.90
N TYR A 391 5.99 26.87 11.91
CA TYR A 391 5.13 26.88 10.73
C TYR A 391 4.34 28.20 10.64
N LYS A 392 4.24 28.73 9.41
CA LYS A 392 3.50 29.95 9.11
C LYS A 392 2.02 29.69 8.77
N TYR A 393 1.53 28.51 9.04
CA TYR A 393 0.16 28.11 8.77
C TYR A 393 -0.69 28.17 10.03
N ILE A 394 -1.96 28.54 9.85
CA ILE A 394 -2.99 28.55 10.87
C ILE A 394 -4.09 27.61 10.44
N VAL A 395 -4.49 26.73 11.34
CA VAL A 395 -5.65 25.87 11.17
C VAL A 395 -6.90 26.62 11.62
N ILE A 396 -7.91 26.61 10.77
CA ILE A 396 -9.23 27.13 11.06
C ILE A 396 -10.24 26.00 10.86
N ILE A 397 -11.01 25.68 11.90
CA ILE A 397 -12.07 24.68 11.84
C ILE A 397 -13.39 25.42 11.73
N LYS A 398 -14.07 25.30 10.58
CA LYS A 398 -15.33 25.97 10.30
C LYS A 398 -16.45 24.96 10.05
N PRO A 399 -17.69 25.26 10.53
CA PRO A 399 -18.84 24.47 10.14
C PRO A 399 -19.17 24.75 8.65
N GLU A 400 -19.38 23.69 7.88
CA GLU A 400 -19.89 23.74 6.51
C GLU A 400 -21.02 22.71 6.36
N ALA A 401 -22.20 23.19 5.97
CA ALA A 401 -23.41 22.37 5.83
C ALA A 401 -23.65 21.45 7.04
N ASP A 402 -23.41 20.16 6.90
CA ASP A 402 -23.65 19.14 7.94
C ASP A 402 -22.35 18.62 8.60
N SER A 403 -21.20 19.26 8.33
CA SER A 403 -19.90 18.84 8.86
C SER A 403 -19.02 20.02 9.26
N TYR A 404 -17.90 19.72 9.95
CA TYR A 404 -16.84 20.69 10.20
C TYR A 404 -15.68 20.42 9.29
N LYS A 405 -15.14 21.46 8.66
CA LYS A 405 -13.95 21.36 7.83
C LYS A 405 -12.78 22.11 8.46
N MET A 406 -11.65 21.45 8.47
CA MET A 406 -10.38 22.05 8.87
C MET A 406 -9.72 22.65 7.65
N LYS A 407 -9.58 23.99 7.65
CA LYS A 407 -8.94 24.76 6.56
C LYS A 407 -7.59 25.27 7.02
N LEU A 408 -6.66 25.33 6.10
CA LEU A 408 -5.35 25.90 6.31
C LEU A 408 -5.31 27.31 5.70
N THR A 409 -4.88 28.29 6.51
CA THR A 409 -4.59 29.65 6.05
C THR A 409 -3.12 29.95 6.34
N HIS A 410 -2.49 30.73 5.47
CA HIS A 410 -1.14 31.22 5.74
C HIS A 410 -1.23 32.51 6.57
N GLN A 411 -0.28 32.71 7.50
CA GLN A 411 -0.30 33.89 8.38
C GLN A 411 -0.22 35.23 7.64
N ASP A 412 0.44 35.24 6.48
CA ASP A 412 0.66 36.44 5.67
C ASP A 412 -0.44 36.67 4.58
N PHE A 413 -1.41 35.76 4.45
CA PHE A 413 -2.46 35.82 3.42
C PHE A 413 -3.84 35.57 4.02
N SER A 414 -4.82 36.37 3.60
CA SER A 414 -6.21 36.27 4.11
C SER A 414 -7.01 35.14 3.46
N GLU A 415 -6.54 34.59 2.36
CA GLU A 415 -7.21 33.52 1.62
C GLU A 415 -6.73 32.14 2.09
N HIS A 416 -7.64 31.16 2.09
CA HIS A 416 -7.28 29.79 2.41
C HIS A 416 -6.55 29.12 1.21
N ILE A 417 -5.71 28.15 1.51
CA ILE A 417 -4.96 27.43 0.48
C ILE A 417 -5.89 26.41 -0.18
N GLU A 418 -6.26 26.65 -1.45
CA GLU A 418 -7.21 25.80 -2.20
C GLU A 418 -6.70 24.37 -2.47
N THR A 419 -5.39 24.14 -2.46
CA THR A 419 -4.77 22.84 -2.75
C THR A 419 -3.65 22.53 -1.78
N ALA A 420 -4.00 22.36 -0.50
CA ALA A 420 -3.03 22.07 0.57
C ALA A 420 -2.13 20.84 0.25
N ALA A 421 -2.66 19.83 -0.46
CA ALA A 421 -1.89 18.66 -0.87
C ALA A 421 -0.70 18.99 -1.79
N GLN A 422 -0.80 20.04 -2.61
CA GLN A 422 0.27 20.48 -3.52
C GLN A 422 1.25 21.47 -2.85
N HIS A 423 0.80 22.17 -1.83
CA HIS A 423 1.57 23.24 -1.17
C HIS A 423 2.28 22.78 0.10
N LEU A 424 1.81 21.70 0.74
CA LEU A 424 2.45 21.14 1.92
C LEU A 424 3.55 20.15 1.53
N SER A 425 4.74 20.39 2.03
CA SER A 425 5.84 19.41 1.99
C SER A 425 5.48 18.16 2.81
N TYR A 426 6.18 17.06 2.57
CA TYR A 426 6.02 15.83 3.36
C TYR A 426 6.22 16.08 4.86
N GLY A 427 7.21 16.92 5.24
CA GLY A 427 7.44 17.30 6.63
C GLY A 427 6.26 18.07 7.24
N GLU A 428 5.65 18.99 6.49
CA GLU A 428 4.47 19.73 6.97
C GLU A 428 3.28 18.82 7.20
N LYS A 429 3.01 17.88 6.27
CA LYS A 429 1.97 16.85 6.44
C LYS A 429 2.20 16.02 7.70
N ASN A 430 3.45 15.62 7.92
CA ASN A 430 3.83 14.83 9.08
C ASN A 430 3.66 15.62 10.39
N ALA A 431 3.99 16.91 10.41
CA ALA A 431 3.79 17.76 11.58
C ALA A 431 2.29 17.92 11.93
N PHE A 432 1.43 18.13 10.93
CA PHE A 432 -0.01 18.16 11.14
C PHE A 432 -0.54 16.85 11.71
N ALA A 433 -0.17 15.73 11.11
CA ALA A 433 -0.58 14.42 11.61
C ALA A 433 -0.09 14.17 13.04
N LEU A 434 1.13 14.60 13.37
CA LEU A 434 1.72 14.42 14.69
C LEU A 434 1.02 15.24 15.77
N VAL A 435 0.65 16.49 15.49
CA VAL A 435 -0.12 17.28 16.46
C VAL A 435 -1.52 16.71 16.67
N LEU A 436 -2.15 16.20 15.64
CA LEU A 436 -3.44 15.54 15.76
C LEU A 436 -3.33 14.24 16.57
N PHE A 437 -2.29 13.45 16.33
CA PHE A 437 -1.99 12.25 17.11
C PHE A 437 -1.79 12.60 18.59
N MET A 438 -1.04 13.66 18.90
CA MET A 438 -0.86 14.13 20.29
C MET A 438 -2.20 14.44 20.95
N HIS A 439 -3.07 15.18 20.26
CA HIS A 439 -4.40 15.50 20.79
C HIS A 439 -5.26 14.24 20.95
N GLN A 440 -5.18 13.29 20.05
CA GLN A 440 -5.87 12.00 20.15
C GLN A 440 -5.41 11.23 21.40
N VAL A 441 -4.09 11.11 21.62
CA VAL A 441 -3.53 10.45 22.80
C VAL A 441 -4.00 11.11 24.09
N LEU A 442 -3.98 12.45 24.16
CA LEU A 442 -4.45 13.20 25.32
C LEU A 442 -5.95 13.01 25.57
N SER A 443 -6.68 12.79 24.52
CA SER A 443 -8.11 12.57 24.49
C SER A 443 -8.48 11.16 24.93
N GLU A 444 -7.96 10.14 24.28
CA GLU A 444 -8.32 8.74 24.46
C GLU A 444 -7.60 8.13 25.66
N LYS A 445 -6.47 8.71 26.07
CA LYS A 445 -5.62 8.24 27.19
C LYS A 445 -5.29 6.75 27.06
N PRO A 446 -4.68 6.33 25.94
CA PRO A 446 -4.32 4.93 25.77
C PRO A 446 -3.30 4.49 26.84
N ASP A 447 -3.25 3.19 27.11
CA ASP A 447 -2.24 2.63 28.02
C ASP A 447 -0.82 2.82 27.48
N LEU A 448 -0.68 2.82 26.13
CA LEU A 448 0.59 3.06 25.44
C LEU A 448 0.39 3.86 24.15
N ALA A 449 1.15 4.92 23.98
CA ALA A 449 1.32 5.62 22.71
C ALA A 449 2.68 5.26 22.09
N VAL A 450 2.71 4.82 20.84
CA VAL A 450 3.93 4.48 20.10
C VAL A 450 4.16 5.53 19.01
N LEU A 451 5.36 6.10 18.98
CA LEU A 451 5.82 7.05 17.98
C LEU A 451 6.92 6.38 17.15
N ASP A 452 6.62 5.97 15.92
CA ASP A 452 7.58 5.31 15.03
C ASP A 452 8.22 6.35 14.09
N ASP A 453 9.45 6.72 14.41
CA ASP A 453 10.27 7.73 13.69
C ASP A 453 9.52 9.08 13.42
N PRO A 454 8.84 9.68 14.42
CA PRO A 454 7.91 10.79 14.21
C PRO A 454 8.56 12.06 13.68
N VAL A 455 9.88 12.20 13.82
CA VAL A 455 10.61 13.44 13.48
C VAL A 455 11.63 13.25 12.36
N SER A 456 11.66 12.10 11.70
CA SER A 456 12.65 11.77 10.66
C SER A 456 12.62 12.72 9.46
N SER A 457 11.45 13.25 9.12
CA SER A 457 11.23 14.12 7.96
C SER A 457 11.57 15.60 8.18
N PHE A 458 12.00 15.98 9.40
CA PHE A 458 12.24 17.38 9.75
C PHE A 458 13.73 17.73 9.78
N ASP A 459 14.03 19.02 9.54
CA ASP A 459 15.34 19.58 9.82
C ASP A 459 15.62 19.64 11.33
N LYS A 460 16.89 19.80 11.70
CA LYS A 460 17.36 19.75 13.10
C LYS A 460 16.63 20.72 14.03
N THR A 461 16.40 21.95 13.56
CA THR A 461 15.76 23.00 14.36
C THR A 461 14.30 22.65 14.63
N LYS A 462 13.59 22.18 13.63
CA LYS A 462 12.20 21.76 13.75
C LYS A 462 12.05 20.49 14.60
N LYS A 463 12.97 19.52 14.49
CA LYS A 463 12.98 18.33 15.36
C LYS A 463 12.98 18.71 16.83
N PHE A 464 13.88 19.61 17.23
CA PHE A 464 13.97 20.07 18.61
C PHE A 464 12.68 20.77 19.06
N ALA A 465 12.15 21.70 18.25
CA ALA A 465 10.93 22.43 18.57
C ALA A 465 9.72 21.49 18.73
N ILE A 466 9.54 20.54 17.81
CA ILE A 466 8.45 19.55 17.83
C ILE A 466 8.55 18.66 19.08
N LEU A 467 9.70 18.11 19.38
CA LEU A 467 9.90 17.27 20.57
C LEU A 467 9.70 18.05 21.88
N ASN A 468 10.18 19.31 21.90
CA ASN A 468 9.94 20.18 23.04
C ASN A 468 8.42 20.41 23.26
N GLU A 469 7.66 20.63 22.18
CA GLU A 469 6.22 20.83 22.29
C GLU A 469 5.48 19.55 22.72
N LEU A 470 5.84 18.41 22.11
CA LEU A 470 5.27 17.10 22.47
C LEU A 470 5.42 16.75 23.97
N PHE A 471 6.53 17.15 24.62
CA PHE A 471 6.84 16.73 25.97
C PHE A 471 6.94 17.87 26.99
N ARG A 472 6.89 19.14 26.56
CA ARG A 472 7.01 20.32 27.43
C ARG A 472 5.81 21.26 27.33
N GLY A 473 5.10 21.25 26.20
CA GLY A 473 3.93 22.10 25.97
C GLY A 473 2.86 22.00 27.05
N LYS A 474 1.91 22.93 27.06
CA LYS A 474 0.76 22.91 28.01
C LYS A 474 -0.07 21.64 27.80
N ALA A 475 -0.41 21.32 26.56
CA ALA A 475 -0.98 20.05 26.14
C ALA A 475 0.16 19.15 25.67
N SER A 476 0.62 18.21 26.46
CA SER A 476 1.80 17.42 26.17
C SER A 476 1.68 15.98 26.64
N LEU A 477 2.43 15.07 26.02
CA LEU A 477 2.47 13.64 26.31
C LEU A 477 3.32 13.31 27.57
N ARG A 478 3.71 14.30 28.34
CA ARG A 478 4.67 14.17 29.46
C ARG A 478 4.30 13.08 30.47
N ASN A 479 3.03 12.92 30.76
CA ASN A 479 2.54 11.98 31.81
C ASN A 479 1.88 10.73 31.16
N THR A 480 2.09 10.51 29.88
CA THR A 480 1.58 9.35 29.15
C THR A 480 2.70 8.30 29.02
N SER A 481 2.35 7.03 29.00
CA SER A 481 3.29 5.97 28.61
C SER A 481 3.58 6.09 27.11
N VAL A 482 4.76 6.57 26.75
CA VAL A 482 5.16 6.77 25.37
C VAL A 482 6.35 5.88 25.03
N LEU A 483 6.27 5.16 23.93
CA LEU A 483 7.38 4.47 23.29
C LEU A 483 7.80 5.27 22.05
N LEU A 484 8.95 5.92 22.10
CA LEU A 484 9.55 6.62 20.95
C LEU A 484 10.60 5.73 20.30
N LEU A 485 10.35 5.29 19.10
CA LEU A 485 11.29 4.56 18.24
C LEU A 485 11.94 5.55 17.28
N THR A 486 13.27 5.63 17.28
CA THR A 486 13.95 6.60 16.41
C THR A 486 15.30 6.07 15.90
N HIS A 487 15.71 6.53 14.74
CA HIS A 487 17.05 6.28 14.20
C HIS A 487 17.99 7.49 14.40
N ASP A 488 17.47 8.57 14.98
CA ASP A 488 18.22 9.79 15.27
C ASP A 488 18.49 9.89 16.76
N ILE A 489 19.77 9.96 17.16
CA ILE A 489 20.16 10.02 18.56
C ILE A 489 20.01 11.42 19.16
N GLU A 490 20.11 12.46 18.35
CA GLU A 490 20.06 13.86 18.83
C GLU A 490 18.74 14.15 19.57
N PRO A 491 17.55 13.81 19.03
CA PRO A 491 16.28 13.98 19.74
C PRO A 491 16.25 13.28 21.10
N ALA A 492 16.84 12.08 21.20
CA ALA A 492 16.88 11.35 22.46
C ALA A 492 17.74 12.09 23.51
N ILE A 493 18.89 12.60 23.11
CA ILE A 493 19.80 13.39 23.96
C ILE A 493 19.10 14.69 24.41
N ASP A 494 18.51 15.41 23.47
CA ASP A 494 17.86 16.70 23.73
C ASP A 494 16.68 16.55 24.71
N VAL A 495 15.86 15.53 24.54
CA VAL A 495 14.76 15.26 25.48
C VAL A 495 15.29 14.88 26.86
N ILE A 496 16.26 13.97 26.95
CA ILE A 496 16.80 13.54 28.25
C ILE A 496 17.49 14.72 28.96
N ARG A 497 18.27 15.53 28.28
CA ARG A 497 18.98 16.67 28.88
C ARG A 497 18.08 17.87 29.11
N GLY A 498 17.25 18.23 28.12
CA GLY A 498 16.43 19.44 28.14
C GLY A 498 15.15 19.33 28.96
N VAL A 499 14.42 18.22 28.85
CA VAL A 499 13.09 18.09 29.46
C VAL A 499 12.99 17.07 30.58
N LYS A 500 14.02 16.29 30.88
CA LYS A 500 14.02 15.27 31.95
C LYS A 500 13.54 15.81 33.31
N LYS A 501 13.88 17.07 33.64
CA LYS A 501 13.49 17.72 34.87
C LYS A 501 12.00 18.01 34.96
N LEU A 502 11.29 18.09 33.84
CA LEU A 502 9.87 18.38 33.77
C LEU A 502 9.00 17.16 34.04
N PHE A 503 9.55 15.95 33.85
CA PHE A 503 8.87 14.72 34.21
C PHE A 503 8.91 14.56 35.72
N GLN A 504 7.75 14.26 36.33
CA GLN A 504 7.68 13.98 37.76
C GLN A 504 8.37 12.65 38.05
N HIS A 505 7.70 11.59 38.18
CA HIS A 505 8.22 10.23 38.27
C HIS A 505 7.23 9.28 37.57
N PRO A 506 7.71 8.31 36.78
CA PRO A 506 9.10 7.98 36.47
C PRO A 506 9.78 8.94 35.48
N LYS A 507 11.12 8.99 35.53
CA LYS A 507 11.92 9.80 34.57
C LYS A 507 11.98 9.13 33.22
N PRO A 508 12.16 9.88 32.11
CA PRO A 508 12.41 9.33 30.79
C PRO A 508 13.64 8.43 30.77
N ILE A 509 13.58 7.36 30.02
CA ILE A 509 14.66 6.38 29.83
C ILE A 509 14.95 6.23 28.35
N ALA A 510 16.23 6.09 28.03
CA ALA A 510 16.67 5.82 26.67
C ALA A 510 17.51 4.54 26.61
N HIS A 511 17.28 3.74 25.57
CA HIS A 511 18.05 2.55 25.28
C HIS A 511 18.51 2.58 23.83
N PHE A 512 19.74 2.10 23.63
CA PHE A 512 20.22 1.73 22.32
C PHE A 512 19.72 0.32 21.99
N LEU A 513 19.14 0.14 20.81
CA LEU A 513 18.75 -1.15 20.29
C LEU A 513 19.93 -1.75 19.49
N ASN A 514 20.46 -2.85 19.96
CA ASN A 514 21.48 -3.62 19.27
C ASN A 514 20.84 -4.85 18.65
N SER A 515 21.13 -5.12 17.37
CA SER A 515 20.62 -6.31 16.67
C SER A 515 21.76 -7.15 16.14
N ARG A 516 21.71 -8.44 16.46
CA ARG A 516 22.63 -9.45 15.90
C ARG A 516 21.81 -10.66 15.45
N ASN A 517 21.85 -10.95 14.14
CA ASN A 517 21.11 -12.08 13.54
C ASN A 517 19.59 -12.08 13.88
N GLY A 518 18.94 -10.92 13.85
CA GLY A 518 17.51 -10.80 14.17
C GLY A 518 17.17 -10.81 15.67
N ILE A 519 18.16 -10.96 16.55
CA ILE A 519 18.00 -10.86 18.01
C ILE A 519 18.27 -9.43 18.42
N ILE A 520 17.26 -8.78 19.00
CA ILE A 520 17.33 -7.39 19.46
C ILE A 520 17.48 -7.37 20.97
N SER A 521 18.47 -6.66 21.46
CA SER A 521 18.72 -6.39 22.88
C SER A 521 18.79 -4.90 23.15
N GLU A 522 18.47 -4.52 24.38
CA GLU A 522 18.51 -3.13 24.87
C GLU A 522 19.78 -2.86 25.67
N ILE A 523 20.38 -1.71 25.45
CA ILE A 523 21.51 -1.18 26.22
C ILE A 523 21.10 0.21 26.71
N GLU A 524 21.05 0.44 28.02
CA GLU A 524 20.69 1.74 28.60
C GLU A 524 21.74 2.80 28.24
N ILE A 525 21.27 4.04 27.89
CA ILE A 525 22.11 5.17 27.50
C ILE A 525 22.26 6.15 28.66
#